data_17c54b97dbc8587a20a88d3329904a2b
#
_entry.id   17c54b97dbc8587a20a88d3329904a2b
#
_cell.length_a   1.000
_cell.length_b   1.000
_cell.length_c   1.000
_cell.angle_alpha   90.00
_cell.angle_beta   90.00
_cell.angle_gamma   90.00
#
_symmetry.space_group_name_H-M   'P 1'
#
loop_
_entity.id
_entity.type
_entity.pdbx_description
1 polymer ?
#
loop_
_entity_poly.entity_id
_entity_poly.type
_entity_poly.pdbx_seq_one_letter_code
_entity_poly.pdbx_strand_id
1 'polypeptide(L)'
;GFFLMAIYRAIELVPSMHRGESEELYQTKVWLSFVISLAFAIGTFYIRKVFQFLRRLDGIRSETEKRVLSAVIRTEEQERQRFAKELHDGLGPLLSVIKMLLSGFEEKNSSEVNDKIKGNLKQAVDEAITSVREISANISPHILNNFGLKDATESFIRKLRPAEGISINFKTNIDNRRFIYNVEVIMYRVICELINNTLRHANASKISIDLQLQGDVLYLEYEDNGMGFDVKQAESDGGMGLSNMQYRLNSGNGAIKISSESGRGMIARAFIKCK
;
A
#
# COMPACT_ATOMS: atom_id res chain seq x y z
N GLY A 1 -53.80 10.03 -4.60
CA GLY A 1 -54.31 9.72 -3.27
C GLY A 1 -54.89 10.97 -2.58
N PHE A 2 -54.16 12.06 -2.50
CA PHE A 2 -54.56 13.30 -1.80
C PHE A 2 -55.76 13.98 -2.47
N PHE A 3 -55.81 13.97 -3.78
CA PHE A 3 -56.89 14.59 -4.57
C PHE A 3 -58.21 13.85 -4.43
N LEU A 4 -58.17 12.51 -4.45
CA LEU A 4 -59.34 11.66 -4.21
C LEU A 4 -59.88 11.79 -2.79
N MET A 5 -59.02 11.96 -1.79
CA MET A 5 -59.41 12.15 -0.40
C MET A 5 -59.97 13.55 -0.12
N ALA A 6 -59.46 14.57 -0.84
CA ALA A 6 -60.03 15.92 -0.80
C ALA A 6 -61.42 15.99 -1.46
N ILE A 7 -61.64 15.26 -2.59
CA ILE A 7 -62.92 15.13 -3.25
C ILE A 7 -63.94 14.40 -2.36
N TYR A 8 -63.51 13.30 -1.74
CA TYR A 8 -64.36 12.55 -0.81
C TYR A 8 -64.82 13.41 0.36
N ARG A 9 -63.94 14.25 0.94
CA ARG A 9 -64.27 15.24 1.97
C ARG A 9 -65.23 16.34 1.48
N ALA A 10 -65.01 16.82 0.26
CA ALA A 10 -65.91 17.84 -0.30
C ALA A 10 -67.34 17.28 -0.46
N ILE A 11 -67.46 16.00 -0.76
CA ILE A 11 -68.76 15.31 -0.88
C ILE A 11 -69.39 15.06 0.52
N GLU A 12 -68.63 14.73 1.54
CA GLU A 12 -69.07 14.56 2.92
C GLU A 12 -69.58 15.87 3.56
N LEU A 13 -69.13 17.03 3.09
CA LEU A 13 -69.54 18.35 3.58
C LEU A 13 -70.88 18.81 2.99
N VAL A 14 -71.51 18.05 2.08
CA VAL A 14 -72.79 18.40 1.50
C VAL A 14 -73.93 17.95 2.44
N PRO A 15 -74.65 18.87 3.11
CA PRO A 15 -75.67 18.54 4.16
C PRO A 15 -76.83 17.66 3.67
N SER A 16 -77.04 17.62 2.37
CA SER A 16 -78.16 16.84 1.78
C SER A 16 -77.98 15.30 1.78
N MET A 17 -76.78 14.79 2.01
CA MET A 17 -76.44 13.36 2.02
C MET A 17 -76.56 12.69 3.40
N HIS A 18 -76.75 13.45 4.48
CA HIS A 18 -76.71 12.94 5.86
C HIS A 18 -78.09 12.96 6.55
N ARG A 19 -79.19 12.90 5.79
CA ARG A 19 -80.51 12.80 6.35
C ARG A 19 -80.78 11.43 7.03
N GLY A 20 -80.61 11.42 8.39
CA GLY A 20 -80.89 10.29 9.24
C GLY A 20 -79.76 9.79 10.17
N GLU A 21 -78.60 10.41 10.16
CA GLU A 21 -77.54 10.11 11.15
C GLU A 21 -77.65 11.01 12.38
N SER A 22 -77.33 10.44 13.56
CA SER A 22 -77.25 11.26 14.77
C SER A 22 -76.03 12.23 14.66
N GLU A 23 -76.20 13.44 15.21
CA GLU A 23 -75.17 14.50 15.14
C GLU A 23 -73.81 14.03 15.76
N GLU A 24 -73.83 13.17 16.76
CA GLU A 24 -72.62 12.56 17.38
C GLU A 24 -71.89 11.61 16.43
N LEU A 25 -72.61 10.86 15.63
CA LEU A 25 -72.00 9.95 14.68
C LEU A 25 -71.32 10.72 13.52
N TYR A 26 -71.95 11.80 13.08
CA TYR A 26 -71.39 12.67 12.07
C TYR A 26 -70.08 13.34 12.57
N GLN A 27 -70.09 13.91 13.77
CA GLN A 27 -68.90 14.54 14.38
C GLN A 27 -67.75 13.56 14.54
N THR A 28 -68.02 12.32 14.98
CA THR A 28 -66.96 11.26 15.09
C THR A 28 -66.35 10.90 13.73
N LYS A 29 -67.14 10.78 12.65
CA LYS A 29 -66.62 10.54 11.33
C LYS A 29 -65.73 11.67 10.80
N VAL A 30 -66.11 12.93 11.03
CA VAL A 30 -65.33 14.10 10.65
C VAL A 30 -63.97 14.15 11.36
N TRP A 31 -63.96 13.93 12.69
CA TRP A 31 -62.74 13.87 13.44
C TRP A 31 -61.83 12.73 13.05
N LEU A 32 -62.39 11.53 12.83
CA LEU A 32 -61.60 10.34 12.38
C LEU A 32 -60.97 10.63 11.02
N SER A 33 -61.73 11.16 10.08
CA SER A 33 -61.22 11.54 8.77
C SER A 33 -60.15 12.62 8.83
N PHE A 34 -60.24 13.56 9.77
CA PHE A 34 -59.17 14.56 10.00
C PHE A 34 -57.91 13.91 10.51
N VAL A 35 -57.97 12.99 11.49
CA VAL A 35 -56.83 12.30 12.06
C VAL A 35 -56.14 11.45 11.01
N ILE A 36 -56.91 10.72 10.19
CA ILE A 36 -56.35 9.89 9.08
C ILE A 36 -55.61 10.77 8.06
N SER A 37 -56.18 11.93 7.70
CA SER A 37 -55.56 12.85 6.75
C SER A 37 -54.26 13.47 7.30
N LEU A 38 -54.26 13.82 8.57
CA LEU A 38 -53.09 14.31 9.25
C LEU A 38 -51.98 13.25 9.34
N ALA A 39 -52.32 12.00 9.71
CA ALA A 39 -51.39 10.87 9.75
C ALA A 39 -50.80 10.61 8.36
N PHE A 40 -51.63 10.68 7.28
CA PHE A 40 -51.14 10.51 5.91
C PHE A 40 -50.19 11.65 5.49
N ALA A 41 -50.52 12.89 5.85
CA ALA A 41 -49.67 14.04 5.56
C ALA A 41 -48.30 13.91 6.29
N ILE A 42 -48.31 13.53 7.55
CA ILE A 42 -47.11 13.28 8.35
C ILE A 42 -46.29 12.12 7.71
N GLY A 43 -46.95 11.00 7.35
CA GLY A 43 -46.32 9.86 6.70
C GLY A 43 -45.63 10.25 5.39
N THR A 44 -46.29 11.01 4.53
CA THR A 44 -45.72 11.47 3.25
C THR A 44 -44.53 12.42 3.46
N PHE A 45 -44.59 13.28 4.49
CA PHE A 45 -43.48 14.15 4.86
C PHE A 45 -42.25 13.34 5.29
N TYR A 46 -42.43 12.34 6.16
CA TYR A 46 -41.33 11.50 6.64
C TYR A 46 -40.75 10.64 5.50
N ILE A 47 -41.59 10.07 4.64
CA ILE A 47 -41.16 9.29 3.47
C ILE A 47 -40.26 10.18 2.57
N ARG A 48 -40.70 11.40 2.25
CA ARG A 48 -39.88 12.35 1.50
C ARG A 48 -38.52 12.62 2.16
N LYS A 49 -38.51 12.82 3.47
CA LYS A 49 -37.28 13.09 4.24
C LYS A 49 -36.33 11.89 4.20
N VAL A 50 -36.86 10.67 4.33
CA VAL A 50 -36.07 9.42 4.21
C VAL A 50 -35.47 9.29 2.81
N PHE A 51 -36.25 9.50 1.76
CA PHE A 51 -35.75 9.44 0.38
C PHE A 51 -34.68 10.50 0.09
N GLN A 52 -34.81 11.71 0.62
CA GLN A 52 -33.79 12.75 0.51
C GLN A 52 -32.51 12.37 1.24
N PHE A 53 -32.63 11.75 2.42
CA PHE A 53 -31.49 11.26 3.18
C PHE A 53 -30.75 10.14 2.44
N LEU A 54 -31.47 9.14 1.92
CA LEU A 54 -30.90 8.05 1.14
C LEU A 54 -30.16 8.58 -0.11
N ARG A 55 -30.77 9.50 -0.86
CA ARG A 55 -30.10 10.12 -2.02
C ARG A 55 -28.81 10.86 -1.65
N ARG A 56 -28.78 11.51 -0.48
CA ARG A 56 -27.55 12.16 0.01
C ARG A 56 -26.48 11.14 0.35
N LEU A 57 -26.84 10.02 0.99
CA LEU A 57 -25.90 8.92 1.29
C LEU A 57 -25.31 8.32 0.01
N ASP A 58 -26.15 8.06 -0.99
CA ASP A 58 -25.70 7.54 -2.29
C ASP A 58 -24.75 8.54 -2.98
N GLY A 59 -25.04 9.82 -2.91
CA GLY A 59 -24.16 10.88 -3.44
C GLY A 59 -22.79 10.90 -2.75
N ILE A 60 -22.76 10.86 -1.42
CA ILE A 60 -21.52 10.82 -0.63
C ILE A 60 -20.71 9.56 -0.94
N ARG A 61 -21.38 8.40 -1.02
CA ARG A 61 -20.74 7.13 -1.35
C ARG A 61 -20.09 7.17 -2.73
N SER A 62 -20.83 7.61 -3.75
CA SER A 62 -20.33 7.72 -5.12
C SER A 62 -19.14 8.69 -5.22
N GLU A 63 -19.18 9.82 -4.50
CA GLU A 63 -18.07 10.77 -4.46
C GLU A 63 -16.84 10.18 -3.77
N THR A 64 -17.04 9.44 -2.68
CA THR A 64 -15.94 8.76 -1.97
C THR A 64 -15.31 7.68 -2.84
N GLU A 65 -16.11 6.86 -3.53
CA GLU A 65 -15.62 5.84 -4.47
C GLU A 65 -14.80 6.48 -5.61
N LYS A 66 -15.25 7.60 -6.18
CA LYS A 66 -14.49 8.35 -7.20
C LYS A 66 -13.17 8.91 -6.66
N ARG A 67 -13.17 9.45 -5.44
CA ARG A 67 -11.95 9.95 -4.79
C ARG A 67 -10.94 8.83 -4.53
N VAL A 68 -11.41 7.68 -4.03
CA VAL A 68 -10.55 6.51 -3.83
C VAL A 68 -9.97 6.02 -5.15
N LEU A 69 -10.80 5.87 -6.18
CA LEU A 69 -10.34 5.45 -7.50
C LEU A 69 -9.31 6.41 -8.09
N SER A 70 -9.56 7.72 -8.01
CA SER A 70 -8.61 8.73 -8.50
C SER A 70 -7.29 8.73 -7.71
N ALA A 71 -7.34 8.50 -6.40
CA ALA A 71 -6.15 8.34 -5.57
C ALA A 71 -5.34 7.09 -5.95
N VAL A 72 -6.01 5.96 -6.20
CA VAL A 72 -5.36 4.72 -6.65
C VAL A 72 -4.68 4.94 -8.00
N ILE A 73 -5.38 5.49 -8.98
CA ILE A 73 -4.82 5.77 -10.33
C ILE A 73 -3.60 6.71 -10.21
N ARG A 74 -3.70 7.76 -9.40
CA ARG A 74 -2.59 8.70 -9.19
C ARG A 74 -1.38 8.01 -8.55
N THR A 75 -1.60 7.14 -7.56
CA THR A 75 -0.54 6.39 -6.91
C THR A 75 0.12 5.42 -7.90
N GLU A 76 -0.67 4.72 -8.71
CA GLU A 76 -0.17 3.81 -9.74
C GLU A 76 0.70 4.56 -10.77
N GLU A 77 0.26 5.73 -11.25
CA GLU A 77 1.03 6.55 -12.17
C GLU A 77 2.33 7.08 -11.56
N GLN A 78 2.30 7.50 -10.29
CA GLN A 78 3.49 7.91 -9.55
C GLN A 78 4.50 6.75 -9.40
N GLU A 79 4.02 5.56 -9.06
CA GLU A 79 4.87 4.36 -8.97
C GLU A 79 5.45 4.02 -10.36
N ARG A 80 4.65 4.09 -11.42
CA ARG A 80 5.13 3.85 -12.78
C ARG A 80 6.21 4.84 -13.22
N GLN A 81 6.03 6.12 -12.92
CA GLN A 81 7.03 7.15 -13.21
C GLN A 81 8.31 6.96 -12.39
N ARG A 82 8.18 6.58 -11.11
CA ARG A 82 9.31 6.25 -10.26
C ARG A 82 10.09 5.07 -10.83
N PHE A 83 9.42 4.00 -11.23
CA PHE A 83 10.07 2.84 -11.84
C PHE A 83 10.77 3.18 -13.16
N ALA A 84 10.13 3.96 -14.02
CA ALA A 84 10.76 4.41 -15.26
C ALA A 84 12.03 5.21 -14.98
N LYS A 85 12.03 6.06 -13.95
CA LYS A 85 13.20 6.83 -13.52
C LYS A 85 14.27 5.92 -12.92
N GLU A 86 13.93 5.02 -12.00
CA GLU A 86 14.89 4.07 -11.40
C GLU A 86 15.54 3.18 -12.47
N LEU A 87 14.76 2.70 -13.46
CA LEU A 87 15.29 1.97 -14.62
C LEU A 87 16.23 2.81 -15.46
N HIS A 88 15.85 4.04 -15.77
CA HIS A 88 16.67 4.94 -16.58
C HIS A 88 17.98 5.31 -15.88
N ASP A 89 17.90 5.65 -14.58
CA ASP A 89 19.06 6.13 -13.82
C ASP A 89 19.99 4.96 -13.40
N GLY A 90 19.44 3.77 -13.19
CA GLY A 90 20.22 2.58 -12.81
C GLY A 90 20.82 1.83 -14.02
N LEU A 91 20.06 1.67 -15.09
CA LEU A 91 20.49 0.89 -16.26
C LEU A 91 21.09 1.74 -17.39
N GLY A 92 20.60 2.97 -17.57
CA GLY A 92 21.06 3.83 -18.66
C GLY A 92 22.56 4.05 -18.70
N PRO A 93 23.22 4.48 -17.60
CA PRO A 93 24.67 4.65 -17.55
C PRO A 93 25.42 3.34 -17.80
N LEU A 94 25.00 2.22 -17.20
CA LEU A 94 25.65 0.92 -17.34
C LEU A 94 25.60 0.40 -18.77
N LEU A 95 24.44 0.51 -19.44
CA LEU A 95 24.30 0.14 -20.85
C LEU A 95 25.16 1.05 -21.75
N SER A 96 25.33 2.33 -21.41
CA SER A 96 26.20 3.25 -22.13
C SER A 96 27.67 2.88 -21.98
N VAL A 97 28.12 2.48 -20.77
CA VAL A 97 29.47 1.97 -20.52
C VAL A 97 29.71 0.67 -21.28
N ILE A 98 28.76 -0.26 -21.25
CA ILE A 98 28.86 -1.53 -22.01
C ILE A 98 29.01 -1.23 -23.50
N LYS A 99 28.20 -0.33 -24.05
CA LYS A 99 28.28 0.07 -25.46
C LYS A 99 29.64 0.69 -25.80
N MET A 100 30.14 1.56 -24.94
CA MET A 100 31.46 2.19 -25.11
C MET A 100 32.59 1.16 -25.07
N LEU A 101 32.57 0.21 -24.12
CA LEU A 101 33.57 -0.87 -24.03
C LEU A 101 33.52 -1.79 -25.24
N LEU A 102 32.34 -2.13 -25.73
CA LEU A 102 32.18 -2.92 -26.95
C LEU A 102 32.73 -2.18 -28.20
N SER A 103 32.55 -0.86 -28.25
CA SER A 103 33.08 -0.06 -29.39
C SER A 103 34.60 0.04 -29.37
N GLY A 104 35.22 -0.13 -28.18
CA GLY A 104 36.69 -0.15 -28.05
C GLY A 104 37.33 -1.52 -28.32
N PHE A 105 36.51 -2.54 -28.59
CA PHE A 105 37.00 -3.88 -28.90
C PHE A 105 37.40 -3.98 -30.37
N GLU A 106 38.69 -3.84 -30.67
CA GLU A 106 39.22 -3.97 -32.01
C GLU A 106 40.10 -5.19 -32.17
N GLU A 107 40.02 -5.84 -33.32
CA GLU A 107 40.86 -7.02 -33.66
C GLU A 107 42.35 -6.73 -33.69
N LYS A 108 42.71 -5.44 -33.85
CA LYS A 108 44.10 -4.94 -33.91
C LYS A 108 44.71 -4.63 -32.54
N ASN A 109 43.92 -4.64 -31.47
CA ASN A 109 44.44 -4.37 -30.11
C ASN A 109 45.29 -5.52 -29.61
N SER A 110 46.28 -5.22 -28.77
CA SER A 110 47.06 -6.26 -28.08
C SER A 110 46.13 -7.11 -27.20
N SER A 111 46.50 -8.40 -27.00
CA SER A 111 45.74 -9.32 -26.17
C SER A 111 45.48 -8.74 -24.76
N GLU A 112 46.45 -8.05 -24.19
CA GLU A 112 46.38 -7.43 -22.86
C GLU A 112 45.33 -6.31 -22.77
N VAL A 113 45.22 -5.47 -23.83
CA VAL A 113 44.19 -4.42 -23.91
C VAL A 113 42.80 -5.05 -24.03
N ASN A 114 42.64 -6.05 -24.88
CA ASN A 114 41.39 -6.75 -25.06
C ASN A 114 40.95 -7.51 -23.80
N ASP A 115 41.87 -8.09 -23.04
CA ASP A 115 41.57 -8.75 -21.76
C ASP A 115 41.13 -7.76 -20.67
N LYS A 116 41.72 -6.57 -20.65
CA LYS A 116 41.26 -5.49 -19.75
C LYS A 116 39.86 -5.00 -20.12
N ILE A 117 39.56 -4.82 -21.42
CA ILE A 117 38.23 -4.45 -21.91
C ILE A 117 37.21 -5.55 -21.56
N LYS A 118 37.54 -6.84 -21.70
CA LYS A 118 36.68 -7.96 -21.29
C LYS A 118 36.38 -7.95 -19.80
N GLY A 119 37.40 -7.68 -18.96
CA GLY A 119 37.23 -7.57 -17.51
C GLY A 119 36.24 -6.46 -17.14
N ASN A 120 36.43 -5.26 -17.67
CA ASN A 120 35.56 -4.12 -17.44
C ASN A 120 34.13 -4.34 -17.98
N LEU A 121 34.01 -5.01 -19.14
CA LEU A 121 32.71 -5.35 -19.73
C LEU A 121 31.95 -6.32 -18.83
N LYS A 122 32.63 -7.38 -18.34
CA LYS A 122 32.04 -8.33 -17.43
C LYS A 122 31.55 -7.66 -16.15
N GLN A 123 32.35 -6.77 -15.57
CA GLN A 123 31.97 -6.02 -14.38
C GLN A 123 30.72 -5.14 -14.65
N ALA A 124 30.70 -4.37 -15.76
CA ALA A 124 29.56 -3.53 -16.11
C ALA A 124 28.28 -4.34 -16.37
N VAL A 125 28.40 -5.53 -16.96
CA VAL A 125 27.26 -6.45 -17.13
C VAL A 125 26.76 -7.00 -15.77
N ASP A 126 27.66 -7.39 -14.89
CA ASP A 126 27.30 -7.89 -13.56
C ASP A 126 26.61 -6.80 -12.71
N GLU A 127 27.10 -5.56 -12.79
CA GLU A 127 26.45 -4.38 -12.17
C GLU A 127 25.05 -4.12 -12.77
N ALA A 128 24.90 -4.22 -14.11
CA ALA A 128 23.60 -4.06 -14.76
C ALA A 128 22.61 -5.17 -14.34
N ILE A 129 23.06 -6.42 -14.25
CA ILE A 129 22.25 -7.55 -13.77
C ILE A 129 21.80 -7.31 -12.31
N THR A 130 22.69 -6.80 -11.47
CA THR A 130 22.39 -6.48 -10.07
C THR A 130 21.35 -5.36 -9.99
N SER A 131 21.50 -4.29 -10.76
CA SER A 131 20.53 -3.19 -10.84
C SER A 131 19.15 -3.66 -11.31
N VAL A 132 19.08 -4.52 -12.33
CA VAL A 132 17.81 -5.13 -12.79
C VAL A 132 17.17 -5.97 -11.69
N ARG A 133 17.95 -6.77 -10.97
CA ARG A 133 17.44 -7.59 -9.86
C ARG A 133 16.88 -6.74 -8.73
N GLU A 134 17.57 -5.66 -8.36
CA GLU A 134 17.13 -4.72 -7.33
C GLU A 134 15.85 -3.99 -7.72
N ILE A 135 15.78 -3.47 -8.94
CA ILE A 135 14.58 -2.81 -9.47
C ILE A 135 13.42 -3.82 -9.54
N SER A 136 13.66 -5.05 -10.03
CA SER A 136 12.64 -6.10 -10.08
C SER A 136 12.16 -6.54 -8.71
N ALA A 137 13.02 -6.59 -7.70
CA ALA A 137 12.64 -6.90 -6.33
C ALA A 137 11.74 -5.81 -5.74
N ASN A 138 11.98 -4.54 -6.11
CA ASN A 138 11.14 -3.41 -5.71
C ASN A 138 9.81 -3.35 -6.47
N ILE A 139 9.72 -3.92 -7.69
CA ILE A 139 8.54 -3.85 -8.56
C ILE A 139 7.54 -5.00 -8.29
N SER A 140 7.98 -6.19 -7.84
CA SER A 140 7.13 -7.38 -7.90
C SER A 140 6.48 -7.80 -6.58
N PRO A 141 5.24 -7.34 -6.33
CA PRO A 141 4.35 -7.95 -5.35
C PRO A 141 3.86 -9.36 -5.77
N HIS A 142 4.14 -9.84 -6.98
CA HIS A 142 3.61 -11.11 -7.49
C HIS A 142 4.02 -12.32 -6.63
N ILE A 143 5.26 -12.36 -6.17
CA ILE A 143 5.73 -13.44 -5.28
C ILE A 143 5.00 -13.36 -3.94
N LEU A 144 4.80 -12.15 -3.43
CA LEU A 144 4.07 -11.90 -2.18
C LEU A 144 2.60 -12.33 -2.28
N ASN A 145 1.92 -12.02 -3.38
CA ASN A 145 0.53 -12.43 -3.61
C ASN A 145 0.34 -13.95 -3.62
N ASN A 146 1.27 -14.67 -4.26
CA ASN A 146 1.13 -16.11 -4.45
C ASN A 146 1.62 -16.91 -3.25
N PHE A 147 2.68 -16.49 -2.57
CA PHE A 147 3.40 -17.29 -1.60
C PHE A 147 3.43 -16.68 -0.18
N GLY A 148 3.03 -15.41 -0.02
CA GLY A 148 3.04 -14.71 1.27
C GLY A 148 4.42 -14.20 1.70
N LEU A 149 4.45 -13.56 2.88
CA LEU A 149 5.60 -12.80 3.36
C LEU A 149 6.84 -13.67 3.64
N LYS A 150 6.67 -14.85 4.26
CA LYS A 150 7.77 -15.76 4.56
C LYS A 150 8.47 -16.24 3.29
N ASP A 151 7.71 -16.86 2.39
CA ASP A 151 8.29 -17.48 1.18
C ASP A 151 8.88 -16.44 0.24
N ALA A 152 8.25 -15.24 0.14
CA ALA A 152 8.79 -14.13 -0.61
C ALA A 152 10.15 -13.68 -0.06
N THR A 153 10.26 -13.54 1.27
CA THR A 153 11.52 -13.17 1.94
C THR A 153 12.59 -14.24 1.76
N GLU A 154 12.26 -15.51 1.95
CA GLU A 154 13.20 -16.61 1.72
C GLU A 154 13.66 -16.70 0.26
N SER A 155 12.74 -16.48 -0.69
CA SER A 155 13.06 -16.45 -2.12
C SER A 155 14.02 -15.30 -2.46
N PHE A 156 13.82 -14.12 -1.86
CA PHE A 156 14.71 -12.99 -2.02
C PHE A 156 16.12 -13.32 -1.48
N ILE A 157 16.21 -13.83 -0.26
CA ILE A 157 17.48 -14.22 0.39
C ILE A 157 18.22 -15.29 -0.43
N ARG A 158 17.51 -16.31 -0.95
CA ARG A 158 18.11 -17.37 -1.79
C ARG A 158 18.75 -16.82 -3.06
N LYS A 159 18.18 -15.79 -3.67
CA LYS A 159 18.73 -15.17 -4.88
C LYS A 159 20.03 -14.40 -4.62
N LEU A 160 20.22 -13.91 -3.40
CA LEU A 160 21.39 -13.11 -3.01
C LEU A 160 22.60 -13.96 -2.59
N ARG A 161 22.37 -15.12 -1.96
CA ARG A 161 23.42 -15.99 -1.40
C ARG A 161 24.59 -16.38 -2.34
N PRO A 162 24.39 -16.62 -3.64
CA PRO A 162 25.49 -17.06 -4.51
C PRO A 162 26.47 -15.96 -4.90
N ALA A 163 26.10 -14.69 -4.79
CA ALA A 163 26.83 -13.59 -5.41
C ALA A 163 27.81 -12.87 -4.48
N GLU A 164 27.66 -12.94 -3.13
CA GLU A 164 28.26 -11.95 -2.26
C GLU A 164 29.00 -12.46 -1.02
N GLY A 165 29.13 -13.78 -0.81
CA GLY A 165 29.89 -14.34 0.32
C GLY A 165 29.30 -14.02 1.71
N ILE A 166 28.09 -13.44 1.78
CA ILE A 166 27.41 -13.05 3.01
C ILE A 166 26.53 -14.18 3.55
N SER A 167 26.61 -14.43 4.86
CA SER A 167 25.74 -15.36 5.57
C SER A 167 24.47 -14.62 6.03
N ILE A 168 23.31 -14.98 5.48
CA ILE A 168 22.01 -14.42 5.89
C ILE A 168 21.23 -15.50 6.64
N ASN A 169 20.91 -15.23 7.91
CA ASN A 169 20.09 -16.10 8.76
C ASN A 169 18.70 -15.47 8.92
N PHE A 170 17.67 -16.17 8.46
CA PHE A 170 16.27 -15.73 8.59
C PHE A 170 15.52 -16.69 9.50
N LYS A 171 14.89 -16.16 10.54
CA LYS A 171 14.04 -16.87 11.49
C LYS A 171 12.65 -16.24 11.51
N THR A 172 11.61 -17.07 11.62
CA THR A 172 10.24 -16.57 11.73
C THR A 172 9.31 -17.63 12.34
N ASN A 173 8.22 -17.18 12.96
CA ASN A 173 7.13 -18.02 13.48
C ASN A 173 5.83 -17.85 12.69
N ILE A 174 5.85 -17.11 11.55
CA ILE A 174 4.60 -16.82 10.83
C ILE A 174 4.17 -17.96 9.90
N ASP A 175 5.02 -18.96 9.66
CA ASP A 175 4.77 -20.08 8.75
C ASP A 175 4.09 -19.64 7.44
N ASN A 176 2.99 -20.27 7.03
CA ASN A 176 2.21 -19.91 5.83
C ASN A 176 1.08 -18.92 6.14
N ARG A 177 1.14 -18.18 7.24
CA ARG A 177 0.11 -17.23 7.63
C ARG A 177 0.09 -16.05 6.67
N ARG A 178 -1.11 -15.65 6.26
CA ARG A 178 -1.34 -14.49 5.41
C ARG A 178 -1.80 -13.31 6.26
N PHE A 179 -1.37 -12.13 5.86
CA PHE A 179 -1.77 -10.86 6.46
C PHE A 179 -2.51 -10.01 5.43
N ILE A 180 -3.06 -8.88 5.89
CA ILE A 180 -3.58 -7.88 4.96
C ILE A 180 -2.47 -7.52 3.98
N TYR A 181 -2.78 -7.52 2.69
CA TYR A 181 -1.81 -7.32 1.60
C TYR A 181 -0.86 -6.14 1.83
N ASN A 182 -1.41 -5.01 2.30
CA ASN A 182 -0.60 -3.82 2.59
C ASN A 182 0.45 -4.08 3.69
N VAL A 183 0.12 -4.86 4.72
CA VAL A 183 1.06 -5.25 5.80
C VAL A 183 2.19 -6.11 5.25
N GLU A 184 1.85 -7.12 4.42
CA GLU A 184 2.84 -7.98 3.77
C GLU A 184 3.79 -7.17 2.88
N VAL A 185 3.24 -6.26 2.06
CA VAL A 185 4.03 -5.39 1.16
C VAL A 185 4.97 -4.47 1.93
N ILE A 186 4.47 -3.79 2.96
CA ILE A 186 5.28 -2.86 3.77
C ILE A 186 6.44 -3.62 4.42
N MET A 187 6.15 -4.73 5.10
CA MET A 187 7.16 -5.49 5.82
C MET A 187 8.20 -6.11 4.87
N TYR A 188 7.76 -6.68 3.76
CA TYR A 188 8.64 -7.21 2.72
C TYR A 188 9.60 -6.15 2.17
N ARG A 189 9.07 -4.96 1.83
CA ARG A 189 9.90 -3.84 1.33
C ARG A 189 10.90 -3.34 2.36
N VAL A 190 10.51 -3.29 3.63
CA VAL A 190 11.44 -2.92 4.73
C VAL A 190 12.59 -3.92 4.84
N ILE A 191 12.28 -5.23 4.81
CA ILE A 191 13.31 -6.27 4.85
C ILE A 191 14.25 -6.19 3.64
N CYS A 192 13.72 -6.05 2.43
CA CYS A 192 14.52 -5.92 1.21
C CYS A 192 15.43 -4.67 1.26
N GLU A 193 14.90 -3.53 1.73
CA GLU A 193 15.67 -2.28 1.85
C GLU A 193 16.79 -2.39 2.86
N LEU A 194 16.55 -3.01 4.04
CA LEU A 194 17.58 -3.25 5.05
C LEU A 194 18.70 -4.15 4.50
N ILE A 195 18.34 -5.25 3.82
CA ILE A 195 19.32 -6.14 3.19
C ILE A 195 20.13 -5.40 2.13
N ASN A 196 19.49 -4.66 1.23
CA ASN A 196 20.16 -3.92 0.17
C ASN A 196 21.11 -2.85 0.73
N ASN A 197 20.70 -2.15 1.80
CA ASN A 197 21.55 -1.15 2.45
C ASN A 197 22.82 -1.80 3.04
N THR A 198 22.68 -2.96 3.68
CA THR A 198 23.83 -3.71 4.20
C THR A 198 24.75 -4.17 3.07
N LEU A 199 24.22 -4.70 1.98
CA LEU A 199 24.99 -5.17 0.83
C LEU A 199 25.77 -4.03 0.15
N ARG A 200 25.14 -2.84 0.04
CA ARG A 200 25.76 -1.70 -0.64
C ARG A 200 26.76 -0.92 0.21
N HIS A 201 26.49 -0.82 1.51
CA HIS A 201 27.16 0.18 2.34
C HIS A 201 27.88 -0.37 3.56
N ALA A 202 27.53 -1.56 4.05
CA ALA A 202 28.01 -2.01 5.34
C ALA A 202 29.28 -2.87 5.30
N ASN A 203 29.63 -3.46 4.16
CA ASN A 203 30.71 -4.44 4.04
C ASN A 203 30.61 -5.55 5.10
N ALA A 204 29.37 -5.99 5.37
CA ALA A 204 29.07 -7.01 6.37
C ALA A 204 29.34 -8.42 5.85
N SER A 205 29.66 -9.35 6.74
CA SER A 205 29.78 -10.77 6.45
C SER A 205 28.60 -11.58 6.94
N LYS A 206 27.76 -11.01 7.81
CA LYS A 206 26.63 -11.69 8.42
C LYS A 206 25.44 -10.76 8.60
N ILE A 207 24.26 -11.27 8.25
CA ILE A 207 22.96 -10.63 8.50
C ILE A 207 22.08 -11.61 9.28
N SER A 208 21.41 -11.12 10.32
CA SER A 208 20.39 -11.84 11.08
C SER A 208 19.06 -11.12 10.97
N ILE A 209 18.01 -11.86 10.63
CA ILE A 209 16.65 -11.35 10.44
C ILE A 209 15.72 -12.23 11.28
N ASP A 210 15.05 -11.64 12.24
CA ASP A 210 14.04 -12.31 13.07
C ASP A 210 12.68 -11.61 12.89
N LEU A 211 11.71 -12.35 12.33
CA LEU A 211 10.38 -11.86 12.02
C LEU A 211 9.36 -12.64 12.85
N GLN A 212 8.81 -12.03 13.88
CA GLN A 212 7.95 -12.67 14.85
C GLN A 212 6.55 -12.06 14.90
N LEU A 213 5.52 -12.90 14.88
CA LEU A 213 4.16 -12.51 15.17
C LEU A 213 3.89 -12.68 16.66
N GLN A 214 3.49 -11.62 17.34
CA GLN A 214 3.07 -11.62 18.75
C GLN A 214 1.67 -10.98 18.84
N GLY A 215 0.65 -11.80 19.10
CA GLY A 215 -0.75 -11.36 19.01
C GLY A 215 -1.12 -10.87 17.61
N ASP A 216 -1.52 -9.61 17.49
CA ASP A 216 -1.87 -8.96 16.22
C ASP A 216 -0.78 -7.99 15.71
N VAL A 217 0.45 -8.14 16.18
CA VAL A 217 1.57 -7.28 15.79
C VAL A 217 2.71 -8.12 15.24
N LEU A 218 3.22 -7.72 14.08
CA LEU A 218 4.37 -8.30 13.44
C LEU A 218 5.61 -7.48 13.84
N TYR A 219 6.59 -8.14 14.43
CA TYR A 219 7.86 -7.56 14.87
C TYR A 219 8.99 -8.05 13.98
N LEU A 220 9.85 -7.14 13.57
CA LEU A 220 11.07 -7.39 12.83
C LEU A 220 12.26 -6.93 13.67
N GLU A 221 13.22 -7.81 13.90
CA GLU A 221 14.57 -7.48 14.34
C GLU A 221 15.55 -7.84 13.24
N TYR A 222 16.34 -6.87 12.83
CA TYR A 222 17.36 -6.99 11.79
C TYR A 222 18.70 -6.54 12.36
N GLU A 223 19.75 -7.31 12.13
CA GLU A 223 21.11 -7.03 12.59
C GLU A 223 22.11 -7.37 11.50
N ASP A 224 23.09 -6.50 11.26
CA ASP A 224 24.27 -6.79 10.49
C ASP A 224 25.56 -6.50 11.29
N ASN A 225 26.64 -7.15 10.92
CA ASN A 225 27.96 -6.97 11.53
C ASN A 225 28.88 -6.07 10.68
N GLY A 226 28.32 -5.15 9.92
CA GLY A 226 29.07 -4.27 9.03
C GLY A 226 29.78 -3.12 9.73
N MET A 227 30.25 -2.15 8.93
CA MET A 227 31.00 -0.99 9.43
C MET A 227 30.17 0.00 10.25
N GLY A 228 28.83 -0.12 10.23
CA GLY A 228 27.95 0.85 10.89
C GLY A 228 28.04 2.25 10.32
N PHE A 229 27.25 3.17 10.88
CA PHE A 229 27.19 4.57 10.46
C PHE A 229 26.61 5.46 11.57
N ASP A 230 26.81 6.78 11.45
CA ASP A 230 26.12 7.76 12.29
C ASP A 230 24.70 7.98 11.77
N VAL A 231 23.72 7.54 12.57
CA VAL A 231 22.29 7.62 12.19
C VAL A 231 21.84 9.08 12.03
N LYS A 232 22.31 9.99 12.89
CA LYS A 232 21.92 11.41 12.83
C LYS A 232 22.48 12.09 11.58
N GLN A 233 23.69 11.77 11.21
CA GLN A 233 24.31 12.28 9.99
C GLN A 233 23.58 11.72 8.75
N ALA A 234 23.28 10.43 8.72
CA ALA A 234 22.55 9.79 7.62
C ALA A 234 21.13 10.36 7.44
N GLU A 235 20.46 10.75 8.53
CA GLU A 235 19.16 11.46 8.48
C GLU A 235 19.30 12.88 7.93
N SER A 236 20.37 13.62 8.29
CA SER A 236 20.62 14.99 7.82
C SER A 236 21.05 15.07 6.35
N ASP A 237 21.81 14.08 5.90
CA ASP A 237 22.30 14.00 4.51
C ASP A 237 21.22 13.57 3.49
N GLY A 238 19.97 13.44 3.95
CA GLY A 238 18.81 13.19 3.09
C GLY A 238 18.73 11.75 2.58
N GLY A 239 19.23 10.79 3.32
CA GLY A 239 19.16 9.36 3.02
C GLY A 239 17.72 8.92 2.80
N MET A 240 17.28 8.85 1.52
CA MET A 240 15.91 8.53 1.14
C MET A 240 15.45 7.15 1.64
N GLY A 241 16.35 6.20 1.82
CA GLY A 241 16.03 4.84 2.26
C GLY A 241 15.44 4.77 3.67
N LEU A 242 16.07 5.44 4.65
CA LEU A 242 15.62 5.44 6.05
C LEU A 242 14.27 6.15 6.20
N SER A 243 14.14 7.34 5.61
CA SER A 243 12.91 8.13 5.62
C SER A 243 11.75 7.40 4.95
N ASN A 244 12.01 6.70 3.84
CA ASN A 244 11.00 5.91 3.12
C ASN A 244 10.51 4.71 3.95
N MET A 245 11.40 3.99 4.63
CA MET A 245 11.00 2.89 5.52
C MET A 245 10.12 3.38 6.66
N GLN A 246 10.48 4.49 7.29
CA GLN A 246 9.71 5.09 8.37
C GLN A 246 8.33 5.56 7.90
N TYR A 247 8.26 6.26 6.76
CA TYR A 247 7.00 6.69 6.16
C TYR A 247 6.07 5.51 5.85
N ARG A 248 6.60 4.45 5.23
CA ARG A 248 5.83 3.24 4.88
C ARG A 248 5.27 2.54 6.12
N LEU A 249 6.08 2.35 7.15
CA LEU A 249 5.61 1.72 8.39
C LEU A 249 4.56 2.58 9.10
N ASN A 250 4.77 3.89 9.18
CA ASN A 250 3.80 4.82 9.77
C ASN A 250 2.45 4.75 9.03
N SER A 251 2.45 4.62 7.69
CA SER A 251 1.21 4.47 6.90
C SER A 251 0.43 3.17 7.19
N GLY A 252 1.11 2.16 7.74
CA GLY A 252 0.53 0.87 8.18
C GLY A 252 0.32 0.76 9.69
N ASN A 253 0.30 1.87 10.44
CA ASN A 253 0.24 1.87 11.91
C ASN A 253 1.40 1.09 12.57
N GLY A 254 2.59 1.20 12.00
CA GLY A 254 3.85 0.64 12.49
C GLY A 254 4.88 1.71 12.75
N ALA A 255 6.07 1.30 13.18
CA ALA A 255 7.24 2.18 13.34
C ALA A 255 8.53 1.37 13.18
N ILE A 256 9.65 2.07 12.94
CA ILE A 256 11.01 1.51 12.93
C ILE A 256 11.93 2.36 13.78
N LYS A 257 12.83 1.71 14.49
CA LYS A 257 13.94 2.33 15.21
C LYS A 257 15.23 1.69 14.72
N ILE A 258 16.17 2.53 14.29
CA ILE A 258 17.48 2.09 13.82
C ILE A 258 18.54 2.58 14.80
N SER A 259 19.48 1.70 15.14
CA SER A 259 20.60 1.98 16.00
C SER A 259 21.87 1.47 15.29
N SER A 260 22.84 2.34 15.09
CA SER A 260 24.12 2.00 14.47
C SER A 260 25.23 2.83 15.09
N GLU A 261 26.40 2.24 15.22
CA GLU A 261 27.62 2.91 15.63
C GLU A 261 28.75 2.49 14.67
N SER A 262 29.62 3.41 14.34
CA SER A 262 30.77 3.14 13.47
C SER A 262 31.61 1.96 14.02
N GLY A 263 31.85 0.95 13.18
CA GLY A 263 32.60 -0.26 13.53
C GLY A 263 31.80 -1.35 14.25
N ARG A 264 30.49 -1.16 14.50
CA ARG A 264 29.66 -2.12 15.26
C ARG A 264 28.44 -2.64 14.52
N GLY A 265 28.31 -2.32 13.24
CA GLY A 265 27.16 -2.72 12.43
C GLY A 265 25.90 -1.92 12.73
N MET A 266 24.74 -2.49 12.39
CA MET A 266 23.43 -1.85 12.52
C MET A 266 22.42 -2.83 13.13
N ILE A 267 21.52 -2.29 13.96
CA ILE A 267 20.33 -2.99 14.46
C ILE A 267 19.12 -2.15 14.09
N ALA A 268 18.15 -2.77 13.40
CA ALA A 268 16.85 -2.17 13.10
C ALA A 268 15.74 -2.99 13.77
N ARG A 269 14.86 -2.31 14.51
CA ARG A 269 13.67 -2.91 15.12
C ARG A 269 12.44 -2.22 14.58
N ALA A 270 11.58 -2.98 13.93
CA ALA A 270 10.34 -2.48 13.38
C ALA A 270 9.14 -3.29 13.87
N PHE A 271 7.98 -2.66 13.85
CA PHE A 271 6.71 -3.35 14.09
C PHE A 271 5.62 -2.80 13.17
N ILE A 272 4.59 -3.61 12.90
CA ILE A 272 3.39 -3.21 12.20
C ILE A 272 2.19 -3.99 12.74
N LYS A 273 1.03 -3.31 12.86
CA LYS A 273 -0.21 -3.97 13.27
C LYS A 273 -0.82 -4.74 12.10
N CYS A 274 -1.27 -5.96 12.35
CA CYS A 274 -1.82 -6.86 11.34
C CYS A 274 -3.32 -6.69 11.07
N LYS A 275 -3.98 -5.79 11.84
CA LYS A 275 -5.41 -5.45 11.71
C LYS A 275 -5.58 -3.97 11.47
#